data_3a7a25502f9c859c1feeec7d831e0598
#
_entry.id   3a7a25502f9c859c1feeec7d831e0598
#
_cell.length_a   1.000
_cell.length_b   1.000
_cell.length_c   1.000
_cell.angle_alpha   90.00
_cell.angle_beta   90.00
_cell.angle_gamma   90.00
#
_symmetry.space_group_name_H-M   'P 1'
#
loop_
_entity.id
_entity.type
_entity.pdbx_description
1 polymer ?
#
loop_
_entity_poly.entity_id
_entity_poly.type
_entity_poly.pdbx_seq_one_letter_code
_entity_poly.pdbx_strand_id
1 'polypeptide(L)' 'MSKVIKFVLEKEVKNSVRFKEVTKAGEAEVLGSLYVQKWYIKDCKELTVTLTTPLDATPDHELPG' A
#
# COMPACT_ATOMS: atom_id res chain seq x y z
N MET A 1 -9.30 13.15 1.97
CA MET A 1 -9.88 11.82 2.02
C MET A 1 -8.80 10.79 2.28
N SER A 2 -9.09 9.82 3.12
CA SER A 2 -8.09 8.82 3.42
C SER A 2 -8.71 7.45 3.47
N LYS A 3 -7.87 6.45 3.26
CA LYS A 3 -8.32 5.07 3.26
C LYS A 3 -7.24 4.21 3.91
N VAL A 4 -7.68 3.31 4.76
CA VAL A 4 -6.78 2.35 5.41
C VAL A 4 -6.84 1.06 4.61
N ILE A 5 -5.70 0.59 4.18
CA ILE A 5 -5.60 -0.59 3.33
C ILE A 5 -4.75 -1.62 4.03
N LYS A 6 -5.26 -2.84 4.11
CA LYS A 6 -4.55 -3.92 4.78
C LYS A 6 -3.82 -4.77 3.75
N PHE A 7 -2.65 -5.22 4.13
CA PHE A 7 -1.83 -6.08 3.28
C PHE A 7 -1.37 -7.28 4.05
N VAL A 8 -1.18 -8.39 3.36
CA VAL A 8 -0.63 -9.59 3.96
C VAL A 8 0.58 -10.01 3.15
N LEU A 9 1.49 -10.70 3.81
CA LEU A 9 2.70 -11.17 3.16
C LEU A 9 2.35 -12.15 2.07
N GLU A 10 2.87 -11.91 0.89
CA GLU A 10 2.64 -12.81 -0.22
C GLU A 10 3.88 -13.63 -0.53
N LYS A 11 5.05 -12.99 -0.51
CA LYS A 11 6.26 -13.64 -0.95
C LYS A 11 7.47 -12.87 -0.49
N GLU A 12 8.53 -13.58 -0.13
CA GLU A 12 9.79 -12.93 0.19
C GLU A 12 10.71 -13.02 -1.01
N VAL A 13 11.43 -11.95 -1.24
CA VAL A 13 12.49 -11.94 -2.24
C VAL A 13 13.78 -11.60 -1.54
N LYS A 14 14.84 -11.38 -2.29
CA LYS A 14 16.17 -11.28 -1.69
C LYS A 14 16.27 -10.19 -0.62
N ASN A 15 15.87 -8.98 -0.94
CA ASN A 15 16.05 -7.85 -0.03
C ASN A 15 14.75 -7.21 0.41
N SER A 16 13.62 -7.73 -0.03
CA SER A 16 12.35 -7.13 0.31
C SER A 16 11.29 -8.20 0.42
N VAL A 17 10.13 -7.78 0.86
CA VAL A 17 8.99 -8.66 1.04
C VAL A 17 7.84 -8.07 0.23
N ARG A 18 7.20 -8.91 -0.54
CA ARG A 18 6.06 -8.49 -1.33
C ARG A 18 4.80 -8.71 -0.51
N PHE A 19 4.03 -7.65 -0.37
CA PHE A 19 2.74 -7.71 0.32
C PHE A 19 1.63 -7.54 -0.68
N LYS A 20 0.54 -8.20 -0.43
CA LYS A 20 -0.61 -8.19 -1.30
C LYS A 20 -1.77 -7.54 -0.59
N GLU A 21 -2.46 -6.68 -1.28
CA GLU A 21 -3.62 -5.98 -0.73
C GLU A 21 -4.75 -6.97 -0.49
N VAL A 22 -5.42 -6.81 0.66
CA VAL A 22 -6.58 -7.63 1.01
C VAL A 22 -7.83 -6.88 0.59
N THR A 23 -8.60 -7.48 -0.29
CA THR A 23 -9.86 -6.87 -0.73
C THR A 23 -11.00 -7.83 -0.49
N LYS A 24 -12.19 -7.30 -0.40
CA LYS A 24 -13.38 -8.09 -0.28
C LYS A 24 -13.91 -8.43 -1.67
N ALA A 25 -14.76 -9.44 -1.73
CA ALA A 25 -15.36 -9.80 -3.00
C ALA A 25 -16.09 -8.59 -3.57
N GLY A 26 -15.85 -8.33 -4.83
CA GLY A 26 -16.48 -7.21 -5.49
C GLY A 26 -15.73 -5.90 -5.37
N GLU A 27 -14.66 -5.86 -4.60
CA GLU A 27 -13.86 -4.65 -4.46
C GLU A 27 -12.66 -4.71 -5.38
N ALA A 28 -12.32 -3.56 -5.92
CA ALA A 28 -11.11 -3.46 -6.73
C ALA A 28 -9.95 -3.05 -5.83
N GLU A 29 -8.76 -3.49 -6.20
CA GLU A 29 -7.57 -3.11 -5.46
C GLU A 29 -7.24 -1.65 -5.69
N VAL A 30 -6.74 -1.01 -4.64
CA VAL A 30 -6.33 0.37 -4.74
C VAL A 30 -4.85 0.46 -5.06
N LEU A 31 -4.05 -0.37 -4.40
CA LEU A 31 -2.61 -0.36 -4.58
C LEU A 31 -2.08 -1.65 -5.21
N GLY A 32 -2.74 -2.75 -4.95
CA GLY A 32 -2.33 -4.04 -5.50
C GLY A 32 -1.26 -4.70 -4.67
N SER A 33 -0.02 -4.47 -5.00
CA SER A 33 1.11 -5.08 -4.30
C SER A 33 2.10 -4.01 -3.89
N LEU A 34 2.79 -4.28 -2.79
CA LEU A 34 3.82 -3.39 -2.29
C LEU A 34 5.06 -4.22 -1.98
N TYR A 35 6.22 -3.61 -2.18
CA TYR A 35 7.47 -4.20 -1.74
C TYR A 35 8.02 -3.36 -0.60
N VAL A 36 8.31 -4.00 0.52
CA VAL A 36 8.86 -3.32 1.68
C VAL A 36 10.22 -3.94 1.98
N GLN A 37 11.20 -3.11 2.28
CA GLN A 37 12.55 -3.59 2.53
C GLN A 37 12.58 -4.46 3.77
N LYS A 38 13.33 -5.56 3.70
CA LYS A 38 13.41 -6.50 4.82
C LYS A 38 13.96 -5.87 6.09
N TRP A 39 14.92 -4.96 5.93
CA TRP A 39 15.51 -4.34 7.11
C TRP A 39 14.48 -3.57 7.93
N TYR A 40 13.42 -3.12 7.27
CA TYR A 40 12.38 -2.34 7.95
C TYR A 40 11.27 -3.25 8.46
N ILE A 41 10.78 -4.14 7.59
CA ILE A 41 9.60 -4.92 7.92
C ILE A 41 9.90 -6.11 8.83
N LYS A 42 11.12 -6.60 8.75
CA LYS A 42 11.59 -7.72 9.58
C LYS A 42 10.66 -8.93 9.45
N ASP A 43 10.08 -9.37 10.57
CA ASP A 43 9.26 -10.58 10.55
C ASP A 43 7.79 -10.31 10.44
N CYS A 44 7.40 -9.09 10.16
CA CYS A 44 5.98 -8.78 10.06
C CYS A 44 5.37 -9.47 8.87
N LYS A 45 4.20 -10.05 9.09
CA LYS A 45 3.49 -10.75 8.02
C LYS A 45 2.25 -10.02 7.56
N GLU A 46 1.95 -8.91 8.18
CA GLU A 46 0.82 -8.06 7.82
C GLU A 46 1.26 -6.63 7.97
N LEU A 47 0.66 -5.77 7.20
CA LEU A 47 0.89 -4.36 7.40
C LEU A 47 -0.34 -3.57 6.99
N THR A 48 -0.42 -2.36 7.49
CA THR A 48 -1.53 -1.47 7.19
C THR A 48 -0.96 -0.19 6.63
N VAL A 49 -1.53 0.26 5.53
CA VAL A 49 -1.11 1.48 4.87
C VAL A 49 -2.29 2.44 4.86
N THR A 50 -2.03 3.67 5.24
CA THR A 50 -3.05 4.70 5.17
C THR A 50 -2.74 5.59 3.99
N LEU A 51 -3.67 5.64 3.07
CA LEU A 51 -3.51 6.45 1.86
C LEU A 51 -4.37 7.68 2.00
N THR A 52 -3.76 8.83 1.93
CA THR A 52 -4.46 10.09 2.07
C THR A 52 -4.34 10.87 0.77
N THR A 53 -5.46 11.29 0.25
CA THR A 53 -5.47 12.10 -0.97
C THR A 53 -6.00 13.48 -0.60
N PRO A 54 -5.27 14.53 -0.91
CA PRO A 54 -5.71 15.88 -0.59
C PRO A 54 -6.65 16.41 -1.68
N LEU A 55 -7.81 15.84 -1.74
CA LEU A 55 -8.75 16.17 -2.81
C LEU A 55 -9.19 17.62 -2.77
N ASP A 56 -9.20 18.18 -1.59
CA ASP A 56 -9.63 19.57 -1.46
C ASP A 56 -8.52 20.55 -1.70
N ALA A 57 -7.38 20.06 -1.77
CA ALA A 57 -6.26 20.94 -1.98
C ALA A 57 -6.32 21.44 -3.34
N THR A 58 -5.99 22.15 -3.67
CA THR A 58 -6.02 22.43 -4.91
C THR A 58 -5.30 22.22 -5.73
N PRO A 59 -5.20 22.26 -6.24
CA PRO A 59 -4.66 21.90 -7.00
C PRO A 59 -3.97 22.16 -7.91
N ASP A 60 -3.81 22.37 -8.19
CA ASP A 60 -3.22 22.66 -9.10
C ASP A 60 -2.20 22.16 -9.35
N HIS A 61 -1.78 21.99 -9.11
CA HIS A 61 -0.81 21.63 -9.33
C HIS A 61 -0.46 20.62 -9.60
N GLU A 62 -0.63 20.31 -9.72
CA GLU A 62 -0.30 19.50 -10.02
C GLU A 62 0.57 18.97 -10.25
N LEU A 63 0.63 18.51 -10.26
CA LEU A 63 1.49 17.85 -10.36
C LEU A 63 1.82 17.34 -11.35
N PRO A 64 2.50 17.34 -11.57
CA PRO A 64 3.00 16.90 -12.72
C PRO A 64 3.01 15.56 -12.80
N GLY A 65 2.50 15.17 -12.86
CA GLY A 65 2.42 13.91 -13.10
C GLY A 65 3.29 13.01 -13.19
#